data_84d0f266a4f65c47e1fe530c14af44b0
#
_entry.id   84d0f266a4f65c47e1fe530c14af44b0
#
_cell.length_a   1.000
_cell.length_b   1.000
_cell.length_c   1.000
_cell.angle_alpha   90.00
_cell.angle_beta   90.00
_cell.angle_gamma   90.00
#
_symmetry.space_group_name_H-M   'P 1'
#
loop_
_entity.id
_entity.type
_entity.pdbx_description
1 polymer ?
#
loop_
_entity_poly.entity_id
_entity_poly.type
_entity_poly.pdbx_seq_one_letter_code
_entity_poly.pdbx_strand_id
1 'polypeptide(L)'
;VGILAINSLSSLSSDLVDVTDDENFHHVLTSKVMISSVDTSLNGHIRSRNVAPIDPQTLAARWMISPDRAQRTVVMTTQRGVRTCLNPTLSRRFPTNDRMLRYKRLPHTVFTDTMFASTVSRQGNKMAQIYSSSFGWARAHPMKRKGEAHETLSLLFHRDGVPPAMVTDGSKEQTLGDFRRKLREADCHPRVTEPYSPWQQAAEGCIREVKRGSSRKMISTGSPKPLWDHCLELEALVRSCTCNDIYMTAGQVPETIMTGSTADISHIAEFGWYDWVMYRDNIPSYPDDKLVLGRYLGPATDIGSALTAKILQPTGQFVCRSTLRHLTDEELQSSVHLDMRRRFDES
;
A
#
# COMPACT_ATOMS: atom_id res chain seq x y z
N VAL A 1 -22.08 35.05 -29.88
CA VAL A 1 -22.06 34.66 -28.46
C VAL A 1 -20.73 33.98 -28.14
N GLY A 2 -19.61 34.58 -28.50
CA GLY A 2 -18.29 33.91 -28.31
C GLY A 2 -17.12 34.87 -27.98
N ILE A 3 -17.39 36.18 -27.77
CA ILE A 3 -16.31 37.17 -27.61
C ILE A 3 -16.18 37.70 -26.17
N LEU A 4 -17.10 37.38 -25.28
CA LEU A 4 -17.08 37.89 -23.88
C LEU A 4 -16.31 37.02 -22.89
N ALA A 5 -15.82 35.84 -23.27
CA ALA A 5 -15.08 34.93 -22.39
C ALA A 5 -13.56 35.13 -22.38
N ILE A 6 -13.01 35.90 -23.35
CA ILE A 6 -11.55 36.07 -23.49
C ILE A 6 -11.03 37.28 -22.69
N ASN A 7 -11.89 38.25 -22.40
CA ASN A 7 -11.46 39.48 -21.68
C ASN A 7 -11.36 39.31 -20.14
N SER A 8 -11.82 38.20 -19.58
CA SER A 8 -11.70 37.95 -18.13
C SER A 8 -10.40 37.24 -17.71
N LEU A 9 -9.63 36.74 -18.66
CA LEU A 9 -8.34 36.07 -18.39
C LEU A 9 -7.12 36.99 -18.50
N SER A 10 -7.28 38.18 -19.13
CA SER A 10 -6.19 39.15 -19.27
C SER A 10 -5.98 40.04 -18.03
N SER A 11 -6.93 40.05 -17.10
CA SER A 11 -6.80 40.84 -15.85
C SER A 11 -6.14 40.10 -14.69
N LEU A 12 -5.81 38.82 -14.86
CA LEU A 12 -5.18 37.99 -13.82
C LEU A 12 -3.65 37.85 -13.97
N SER A 13 -3.05 38.45 -15.00
CA SER A 13 -1.61 38.32 -15.29
C SER A 13 -0.75 39.51 -14.79
N SER A 14 -1.33 40.52 -14.16
CA SER A 14 -0.56 41.72 -13.74
C SER A 14 -0.10 41.70 -12.27
N ASP A 15 -0.48 40.70 -11.47
CA ASP A 15 -0.09 40.61 -10.05
C ASP A 15 0.92 39.50 -9.74
N LEU A 16 1.73 39.08 -10.74
CA LEU A 16 2.93 38.29 -10.48
C LEU A 16 4.02 39.23 -9.95
N VAL A 17 4.03 39.46 -8.65
CA VAL A 17 5.14 40.11 -7.95
C VAL A 17 6.38 39.23 -8.11
N ASP A 18 7.43 39.81 -8.64
CA ASP A 18 8.76 39.26 -8.77
C ASP A 18 9.34 39.01 -7.35
N VAL A 19 9.21 37.82 -6.83
CA VAL A 19 9.72 37.43 -5.51
C VAL A 19 11.11 36.84 -5.71
N THR A 20 12.12 37.70 -5.62
CA THR A 20 13.55 37.30 -5.71
C THR A 20 14.23 37.06 -4.36
N ASP A 21 13.48 36.83 -3.27
CA ASP A 21 14.04 36.51 -1.94
C ASP A 21 13.65 35.10 -1.49
N ASP A 22 14.65 34.23 -1.39
CA ASP A 22 14.52 32.80 -0.98
C ASP A 22 13.85 32.62 0.40
N GLU A 23 14.00 33.53 1.33
CA GLU A 23 13.38 33.47 2.66
C GLU A 23 11.86 33.65 2.62
N ASN A 24 11.34 34.45 1.68
CA ASN A 24 9.90 34.66 1.51
C ASN A 24 9.22 33.45 0.85
N PHE A 25 9.96 32.67 0.04
CA PHE A 25 9.42 31.49 -0.62
C PHE A 25 9.08 30.37 0.39
N HIS A 26 9.94 30.17 1.39
CA HIS A 26 9.67 29.19 2.47
C HIS A 26 8.48 29.61 3.33
N HIS A 27 8.32 30.91 3.61
CA HIS A 27 7.21 31.41 4.41
C HIS A 27 5.86 31.30 3.67
N VAL A 28 5.84 31.53 2.36
CA VAL A 28 4.64 31.39 1.52
C VAL A 28 4.23 29.91 1.37
N LEU A 29 5.18 28.99 1.23
CA LEU A 29 4.89 27.55 1.20
C LEU A 29 4.37 27.04 2.56
N THR A 30 4.96 27.50 3.67
CA THR A 30 4.52 27.13 5.01
C THR A 30 3.12 27.68 5.32
N SER A 31 2.84 28.92 4.91
CA SER A 31 1.51 29.53 5.07
C SER A 31 0.45 28.87 4.17
N LYS A 32 0.76 28.49 2.93
CA LYS A 32 -0.16 27.74 2.06
C LYS A 32 -0.46 26.32 2.59
N VAL A 33 0.53 25.65 3.16
CA VAL A 33 0.30 24.34 3.82
C VAL A 33 -0.56 24.50 5.07
N MET A 34 -0.40 25.58 5.83
CA MET A 34 -1.25 25.89 6.99
C MET A 34 -2.68 26.31 6.58
N ILE A 35 -2.85 27.06 5.49
CA ILE A 35 -4.18 27.47 5.00
C ILE A 35 -4.96 26.26 4.45
N SER A 36 -4.31 25.31 3.79
CA SER A 36 -4.99 24.08 3.33
C SER A 36 -5.45 23.20 4.49
N SER A 37 -4.86 23.32 5.67
CA SER A 37 -5.32 22.65 6.89
C SER A 37 -6.45 23.39 7.61
N VAL A 38 -6.61 24.70 7.36
CA VAL A 38 -7.64 25.56 8.00
C VAL A 38 -8.94 25.57 7.18
N ASP A 39 -8.87 25.51 5.86
CA ASP A 39 -10.06 25.55 4.99
C ASP A 39 -10.96 24.29 5.09
N THR A 40 -10.46 23.19 5.61
CA THR A 40 -11.29 22.01 5.92
C THR A 40 -12.12 22.17 7.20
N SER A 41 -11.88 23.21 7.99
CA SER A 41 -12.62 23.47 9.25
C SER A 41 -13.87 24.31 9.07
N LEU A 42 -14.06 24.97 7.93
CA LEU A 42 -15.19 25.89 7.69
C LEU A 42 -16.49 25.19 7.26
N ASN A 43 -16.43 23.96 6.79
CA ASN A 43 -17.63 23.17 6.52
C ASN A 43 -17.96 22.29 7.73
N GLY A 44 -18.67 22.82 8.68
CA GLY A 44 -18.99 22.36 10.04
C GLY A 44 -19.45 20.91 10.25
N HIS A 45 -19.10 19.97 9.39
CA HIS A 45 -19.45 18.55 9.53
C HIS A 45 -18.27 17.56 9.40
N ILE A 46 -17.07 18.03 9.16
CA ILE A 46 -15.89 17.17 9.21
C ILE A 46 -15.07 17.61 10.41
N ARG A 47 -15.25 16.95 11.53
CA ARG A 47 -14.24 16.98 12.60
C ARG A 47 -12.98 16.36 12.00
N SER A 48 -12.16 17.18 11.36
CA SER A 48 -10.79 16.80 11.06
C SER A 48 -10.12 16.64 12.42
N ARG A 49 -10.04 15.41 12.91
CA ARG A 49 -9.07 15.12 13.94
C ARG A 49 -7.74 15.39 13.28
N ASN A 50 -7.03 16.40 13.73
CA ASN A 50 -5.63 16.59 13.41
C ASN A 50 -4.88 15.39 13.99
N VAL A 51 -4.87 14.29 13.26
CA VAL A 51 -4.01 13.17 13.61
C VAL A 51 -2.64 13.59 13.14
N ALA A 52 -1.76 13.80 14.08
CA ALA A 52 -0.36 14.04 13.78
C ALA A 52 0.16 12.93 12.87
N PRO A 53 0.94 13.25 11.84
CA PRO A 53 1.56 12.22 11.01
C PRO A 53 2.39 11.29 11.90
N ILE A 54 2.51 10.03 11.48
CA ILE A 54 3.31 9.05 12.21
C ILE A 54 4.74 9.58 12.40
N ASP A 55 5.28 9.35 13.60
CA ASP A 55 6.68 9.66 13.85
C ASP A 55 7.60 8.85 12.92
N PRO A 56 8.57 9.50 12.26
CA PRO A 56 9.49 8.82 11.33
C PRO A 56 10.29 7.67 11.96
N GLN A 57 10.64 7.75 13.24
CA GLN A 57 11.35 6.67 13.92
C GLN A 57 10.44 5.45 14.11
N THR A 58 9.19 5.68 14.48
CA THR A 58 8.17 4.64 14.57
C THR A 58 7.92 3.99 13.20
N LEU A 59 7.84 4.77 12.12
CA LEU A 59 7.69 4.25 10.77
C LEU A 59 8.92 3.43 10.35
N ALA A 60 10.12 3.92 10.67
CA ALA A 60 11.37 3.22 10.38
C ALA A 60 11.41 1.84 11.03
N ALA A 61 11.01 1.74 12.30
CA ALA A 61 10.94 0.48 13.03
C ALA A 61 9.90 -0.49 12.43
N ARG A 62 8.69 -0.02 12.15
CA ARG A 62 7.59 -0.85 11.61
C ARG A 62 7.87 -1.37 10.20
N TRP A 63 8.44 -0.54 9.36
CA TRP A 63 8.74 -0.91 7.96
C TRP A 63 10.13 -1.51 7.78
N MET A 64 10.97 -1.46 8.82
CA MET A 64 12.37 -1.91 8.81
C MET A 64 13.21 -1.21 7.74
N ILE A 65 13.02 0.08 7.61
CA ILE A 65 13.77 0.98 6.72
C ILE A 65 14.67 1.91 7.51
N SER A 66 15.62 2.59 6.84
CA SER A 66 16.47 3.56 7.52
C SER A 66 15.66 4.78 7.99
N PRO A 67 16.06 5.43 9.11
CA PRO A 67 15.39 6.63 9.62
C PRO A 67 15.31 7.76 8.60
N ASP A 68 16.35 7.96 7.79
CA ASP A 68 16.39 8.94 6.71
C ASP A 68 15.31 8.67 5.65
N ARG A 69 15.17 7.41 5.21
CA ARG A 69 14.10 7.04 4.26
C ARG A 69 12.71 7.21 4.87
N ALA A 70 12.55 6.89 6.14
CA ALA A 70 11.29 7.08 6.85
C ALA A 70 10.92 8.57 6.93
N GLN A 71 11.86 9.43 7.27
CA GLN A 71 11.67 10.88 7.31
C GLN A 71 11.22 11.41 5.95
N ARG A 72 11.94 11.08 4.88
CA ARG A 72 11.57 11.48 3.52
C ARG A 72 10.20 10.92 3.10
N THR A 73 9.90 9.69 3.47
CA THR A 73 8.61 9.05 3.17
C THR A 73 7.44 9.78 3.84
N VAL A 74 7.56 10.14 5.12
CA VAL A 74 6.52 10.89 5.83
C VAL A 74 6.26 12.24 5.17
N VAL A 75 7.30 12.92 4.71
CA VAL A 75 7.17 14.21 3.99
C VAL A 75 6.49 14.05 2.62
N MET A 76 6.81 12.99 1.90
CA MET A 76 6.35 12.76 0.52
C MET A 76 5.00 12.03 0.42
N THR A 77 4.42 11.60 1.54
CA THR A 77 3.16 10.85 1.59
C THR A 77 2.12 11.57 2.44
N THR A 78 0.88 11.11 2.37
CA THR A 78 -0.20 11.61 3.23
C THR A 78 -0.76 10.50 4.12
N GLN A 79 -1.40 10.90 5.22
CA GLN A 79 -2.08 10.03 6.16
C GLN A 79 -3.49 10.58 6.42
N ARG A 80 -4.36 10.44 5.42
CA ARG A 80 -5.74 10.96 5.47
C ARG A 80 -6.72 10.01 6.15
N GLY A 81 -6.36 8.73 6.21
CA GLY A 81 -7.17 7.70 6.85
C GLY A 81 -6.99 7.70 8.36
N VAL A 82 -8.07 7.90 9.11
CA VAL A 82 -8.07 7.74 10.56
C VAL A 82 -8.90 6.53 10.94
N ARG A 83 -8.27 5.60 11.64
CA ARG A 83 -8.95 4.44 12.23
C ARG A 83 -9.57 4.85 13.56
N THR A 84 -10.80 4.42 13.82
CA THR A 84 -11.45 4.64 15.10
C THR A 84 -11.91 3.31 15.68
N CYS A 85 -11.61 3.11 16.96
CA CYS A 85 -12.05 1.95 17.72
C CYS A 85 -13.46 2.11 18.27
N LEU A 86 -13.98 3.36 18.32
CA LEU A 86 -15.22 3.69 18.99
C LEU A 86 -16.44 3.75 18.07
N ASN A 87 -16.24 4.03 16.77
CA ASN A 87 -17.34 4.15 15.83
C ASN A 87 -17.04 3.45 14.50
N PRO A 88 -17.49 2.18 14.35
CA PRO A 88 -17.26 1.41 13.13
C PRO A 88 -18.06 1.90 11.91
N THR A 89 -19.05 2.78 12.10
CA THR A 89 -19.94 3.24 11.03
C THR A 89 -19.37 4.39 10.20
N LEU A 90 -18.25 4.98 10.58
CA LEU A 90 -17.57 5.98 9.79
C LEU A 90 -16.80 5.31 8.64
N SER A 91 -17.55 4.82 7.67
CA SER A 91 -16.97 4.40 6.40
C SER A 91 -16.49 5.63 5.64
N ARG A 92 -15.19 5.74 5.40
CA ARG A 92 -14.66 6.75 4.48
C ARG A 92 -14.90 6.29 3.08
N ARG A 93 -15.62 7.09 2.31
CA ARG A 93 -15.73 6.89 0.87
C ARG A 93 -14.41 7.38 0.24
N PHE A 94 -13.70 6.47 -0.38
CA PHE A 94 -12.63 6.85 -1.29
C PHE A 94 -13.26 7.28 -2.61
N PRO A 95 -12.78 8.37 -3.21
CA PRO A 95 -13.25 8.74 -4.54
C PRO A 95 -12.84 7.61 -5.51
N THR A 96 -13.82 6.97 -6.12
CA THR A 96 -13.60 6.06 -7.22
C THR A 96 -13.60 6.89 -8.50
N ASN A 97 -12.50 6.88 -9.24
CA ASN A 97 -12.40 7.54 -10.54
C ASN A 97 -12.94 6.66 -11.69
N ASP A 98 -13.69 5.61 -11.38
CA ASP A 98 -14.04 4.53 -12.29
C ASP A 98 -15.23 4.83 -13.21
N ARG A 99 -15.68 6.09 -13.26
CA ARG A 99 -16.93 6.43 -13.97
C ARG A 99 -16.87 6.36 -15.49
N MET A 100 -15.67 6.39 -16.09
CA MET A 100 -15.50 6.56 -17.53
C MET A 100 -14.71 5.44 -18.22
N LEU A 101 -13.86 4.71 -17.52
CA LEU A 101 -13.03 3.65 -18.07
C LEU A 101 -13.20 2.38 -17.24
N ARG A 102 -13.17 1.23 -17.90
CA ARG A 102 -13.23 -0.07 -17.23
C ARG A 102 -12.08 -0.24 -16.24
N TYR A 103 -10.90 0.31 -16.57
CA TYR A 103 -9.71 0.31 -15.72
C TYR A 103 -9.04 1.67 -15.75
N LYS A 104 -8.45 2.07 -14.62
CA LYS A 104 -7.53 3.21 -14.54
C LYS A 104 -6.31 2.93 -15.42
N ARG A 105 -5.78 3.94 -16.09
CA ARG A 105 -4.51 3.82 -16.84
C ARG A 105 -3.33 4.21 -15.97
N LEU A 106 -2.28 3.38 -16.03
CA LEU A 106 -0.98 3.69 -15.43
C LEU A 106 -0.09 4.35 -16.49
N PRO A 107 0.75 5.32 -16.11
CA PRO A 107 1.59 6.03 -17.07
C PRO A 107 2.88 5.28 -17.46
N HIS A 108 3.29 4.26 -16.70
CA HIS A 108 4.58 3.61 -16.85
C HIS A 108 4.48 2.13 -17.21
N THR A 109 5.51 1.63 -17.88
CA THR A 109 5.68 0.21 -18.21
C THR A 109 5.86 -0.61 -16.93
N VAL A 110 5.20 -1.77 -16.89
CA VAL A 110 5.31 -2.75 -15.80
C VAL A 110 6.07 -3.97 -16.29
N PHE A 111 6.99 -4.45 -15.45
CA PHE A 111 7.72 -5.69 -15.62
C PHE A 111 7.10 -6.74 -14.73
N THR A 112 7.04 -7.98 -15.19
CA THR A 112 6.46 -9.04 -14.38
C THR A 112 7.23 -10.35 -14.52
N ASP A 113 7.32 -11.07 -13.42
CA ASP A 113 7.92 -12.39 -13.37
C ASP A 113 7.35 -13.20 -12.19
N THR A 114 7.53 -14.52 -12.24
CA THR A 114 7.01 -15.45 -11.23
C THR A 114 8.09 -15.84 -10.24
N MET A 115 7.88 -15.55 -8.97
CA MET A 115 8.72 -16.08 -7.90
C MET A 115 8.16 -17.37 -7.31
N PHE A 116 9.07 -18.26 -6.88
CA PHE A 116 8.74 -19.52 -6.21
C PHE A 116 9.10 -19.44 -4.73
N ALA A 117 8.24 -20.02 -3.89
CA ALA A 117 8.50 -20.20 -2.48
C ALA A 117 8.89 -21.66 -2.18
N SER A 118 9.76 -21.85 -1.19
CA SER A 118 10.16 -23.19 -0.72
C SER A 118 9.12 -23.83 0.21
N THR A 119 8.23 -23.03 0.76
CA THR A 119 7.19 -23.46 1.71
C THR A 119 5.82 -23.14 1.14
N VAL A 120 4.89 -24.06 1.22
CA VAL A 120 3.49 -23.81 0.86
C VAL A 120 2.88 -22.89 1.90
N SER A 121 2.17 -21.84 1.45
CA SER A 121 1.50 -20.93 2.38
C SER A 121 0.28 -21.60 3.03
N ARG A 122 -0.22 -20.97 4.10
CA ARG A 122 -1.45 -21.43 4.77
C ARG A 122 -2.67 -21.42 3.82
N GLN A 123 -2.68 -20.54 2.83
CA GLN A 123 -3.71 -20.49 1.78
C GLN A 123 -3.47 -21.49 0.63
N GLY A 124 -2.38 -22.24 0.69
CA GLY A 124 -2.00 -23.20 -0.35
C GLY A 124 -1.18 -22.60 -1.49
N ASN A 125 -0.73 -21.34 -1.36
CA ASN A 125 0.09 -20.70 -2.37
C ASN A 125 1.51 -21.28 -2.38
N LYS A 126 2.07 -21.46 -3.57
CA LYS A 126 3.42 -22.02 -3.79
C LYS A 126 4.34 -21.01 -4.48
N MET A 127 3.78 -19.98 -5.05
CA MET A 127 4.46 -18.98 -5.83
C MET A 127 3.72 -17.65 -5.79
N ALA A 128 4.30 -16.58 -6.31
CA ALA A 128 3.64 -15.31 -6.47
C ALA A 128 4.05 -14.65 -7.81
N GLN A 129 3.10 -14.00 -8.45
CA GLN A 129 3.40 -13.11 -9.56
C GLN A 129 3.80 -11.75 -9.00
N ILE A 130 4.97 -11.27 -9.41
CA ILE A 130 5.48 -9.96 -9.04
C ILE A 130 5.34 -9.03 -10.22
N TYR A 131 4.77 -7.87 -9.96
CA TYR A 131 4.69 -6.75 -10.89
C TYR A 131 5.54 -5.61 -10.37
N SER A 132 6.37 -5.03 -11.20
CA SER A 132 7.31 -3.98 -10.80
C SER A 132 7.54 -2.94 -11.88
N SER A 133 8.05 -1.78 -11.47
CA SER A 133 8.59 -0.76 -12.37
C SER A 133 10.10 -0.63 -12.22
N SER A 134 10.74 0.06 -13.17
CA SER A 134 12.17 0.38 -13.11
C SER A 134 12.54 1.33 -11.97
N PHE A 135 11.59 2.03 -11.39
CA PHE A 135 11.79 2.99 -10.29
C PHE A 135 11.37 2.44 -8.92
N GLY A 136 11.08 1.14 -8.80
CA GLY A 136 10.90 0.47 -7.51
C GLY A 136 9.45 0.30 -7.03
N TRP A 137 8.45 0.69 -7.81
CA TRP A 137 7.07 0.30 -7.55
C TRP A 137 6.90 -1.21 -7.67
N ALA A 138 6.15 -1.83 -6.77
CA ALA A 138 5.97 -3.28 -6.73
C ALA A 138 4.58 -3.69 -6.25
N ARG A 139 4.08 -4.79 -6.82
CA ARG A 139 2.93 -5.55 -6.33
C ARG A 139 3.25 -7.04 -6.34
N ALA A 140 2.76 -7.74 -5.35
CA ALA A 140 2.90 -9.18 -5.24
C ALA A 140 1.51 -9.81 -5.14
N HIS A 141 1.25 -10.80 -5.97
CA HIS A 141 0.00 -11.55 -5.97
C HIS A 141 0.31 -13.04 -5.82
N PRO A 142 0.12 -13.60 -4.62
CA PRO A 142 0.31 -15.04 -4.37
C PRO A 142 -0.63 -15.89 -5.21
N MET A 143 -0.14 -17.06 -5.64
CA MET A 143 -0.90 -18.01 -6.45
C MET A 143 -0.49 -19.44 -6.15
N LYS A 144 -1.39 -20.39 -6.41
CA LYS A 144 -1.16 -21.83 -6.18
C LYS A 144 -0.46 -22.48 -7.35
N ARG A 145 -0.76 -22.03 -8.56
CA ARG A 145 -0.29 -22.60 -9.83
C ARG A 145 0.11 -21.51 -10.81
N LYS A 146 1.06 -21.79 -11.68
CA LYS A 146 1.48 -20.86 -12.73
C LYS A 146 0.32 -20.44 -13.67
N GLY A 147 -0.62 -21.37 -13.94
CA GLY A 147 -1.78 -21.07 -14.76
C GLY A 147 -2.68 -19.95 -14.23
N GLU A 148 -2.61 -19.60 -12.93
CA GLU A 148 -3.36 -18.53 -12.29
C GLU A 148 -2.75 -17.13 -12.56
N ALA A 149 -1.62 -17.02 -13.26
CA ALA A 149 -0.98 -15.75 -13.57
C ALA A 149 -1.94 -14.75 -14.26
N HIS A 150 -2.86 -15.23 -15.09
CA HIS A 150 -3.86 -14.40 -15.74
C HIS A 150 -4.92 -13.84 -14.77
N GLU A 151 -5.17 -14.52 -13.64
CA GLU A 151 -6.06 -14.03 -12.57
C GLU A 151 -5.38 -12.92 -11.78
N THR A 152 -4.08 -13.08 -11.46
CA THR A 152 -3.30 -12.03 -10.79
C THR A 152 -3.19 -10.77 -11.65
N LEU A 153 -3.13 -10.90 -12.97
CA LEU A 153 -3.18 -9.78 -13.90
C LEU A 153 -4.52 -9.03 -13.81
N SER A 154 -5.63 -9.75 -13.69
CA SER A 154 -6.94 -9.13 -13.50
C SER A 154 -7.02 -8.36 -12.18
N LEU A 155 -6.46 -8.91 -11.10
CA LEU A 155 -6.38 -8.22 -9.82
C LEU A 155 -5.57 -6.93 -9.92
N LEU A 156 -4.41 -6.97 -10.59
CA LEU A 156 -3.61 -5.78 -10.85
C LEU A 156 -4.42 -4.71 -11.59
N PHE A 157 -5.11 -5.08 -12.67
CA PHE A 157 -5.89 -4.15 -13.48
C PHE A 157 -7.03 -3.49 -12.69
N HIS A 158 -7.70 -4.26 -11.84
CA HIS A 158 -8.78 -3.74 -10.99
C HIS A 158 -8.28 -2.83 -9.87
N ARG A 159 -7.18 -3.20 -9.22
CA ARG A 159 -6.69 -2.48 -8.03
C ARG A 159 -5.85 -1.26 -8.40
N ASP A 160 -4.90 -1.45 -9.29
CA ASP A 160 -3.87 -0.45 -9.58
C ASP A 160 -4.11 0.22 -10.94
N GLY A 161 -4.51 -0.54 -11.94
CA GLY A 161 -4.76 -0.05 -13.29
C GLY A 161 -3.97 -0.79 -14.37
N VAL A 162 -4.17 -0.39 -15.62
CA VAL A 162 -3.57 -1.00 -16.80
C VAL A 162 -2.36 -0.19 -17.26
N PRO A 163 -1.16 -0.78 -17.30
CA PRO A 163 0.02 -0.11 -17.85
C PRO A 163 -0.03 -0.03 -19.38
N PRO A 164 0.69 0.93 -20.01
CA PRO A 164 0.78 1.02 -21.45
C PRO A 164 1.47 -0.19 -22.08
N ALA A 165 2.42 -0.77 -21.38
CA ALA A 165 3.12 -1.97 -21.79
C ALA A 165 3.47 -2.86 -20.59
N MET A 166 3.50 -4.17 -20.82
CA MET A 166 3.95 -5.16 -19.85
C MET A 166 5.09 -6.00 -20.43
N VAL A 167 6.19 -6.06 -19.70
CA VAL A 167 7.39 -6.81 -20.06
C VAL A 167 7.42 -8.12 -19.27
N THR A 168 7.57 -9.24 -19.99
CA THR A 168 7.63 -10.60 -19.44
C THR A 168 8.92 -11.31 -19.84
N ASP A 169 9.28 -12.37 -19.13
CA ASP A 169 10.48 -13.19 -19.37
C ASP A 169 10.36 -14.18 -20.55
N GLY A 170 9.27 -14.18 -21.27
CA GLY A 170 9.07 -15.12 -22.39
C GLY A 170 8.53 -16.49 -21.96
N SER A 171 8.20 -16.71 -20.69
CA SER A 171 7.55 -17.93 -20.24
C SER A 171 6.21 -18.17 -20.97
N LYS A 172 5.90 -19.44 -21.27
CA LYS A 172 4.69 -19.78 -22.05
C LYS A 172 3.41 -19.29 -21.39
N GLU A 173 3.36 -19.32 -20.07
CA GLU A 173 2.20 -18.88 -19.26
C GLU A 173 1.91 -17.39 -19.40
N GLN A 174 2.93 -16.58 -19.67
CA GLN A 174 2.82 -15.12 -19.80
C GLN A 174 2.76 -14.65 -21.25
N THR A 175 3.32 -15.44 -22.20
CA THR A 175 3.37 -15.08 -23.61
C THR A 175 2.22 -15.65 -24.44
N LEU A 176 1.53 -16.66 -23.93
CA LEU A 176 0.45 -17.36 -24.62
C LEU A 176 -0.83 -17.37 -23.78
N GLY A 177 -1.93 -17.86 -24.37
CA GLY A 177 -3.18 -18.15 -23.66
C GLY A 177 -3.87 -16.93 -23.07
N ASP A 178 -4.47 -17.13 -21.90
CA ASP A 178 -5.34 -16.16 -21.24
C ASP A 178 -4.62 -14.90 -20.76
N PHE A 179 -3.36 -15.01 -20.36
CA PHE A 179 -2.58 -13.86 -19.94
C PHE A 179 -2.40 -12.87 -21.08
N ARG A 180 -1.95 -13.35 -22.25
CA ARG A 180 -1.79 -12.51 -23.44
C ARG A 180 -3.12 -11.97 -23.96
N ARG A 181 -4.19 -12.78 -23.90
CA ARG A 181 -5.53 -12.35 -24.27
C ARG A 181 -5.98 -11.17 -23.42
N LYS A 182 -5.85 -11.25 -22.08
CA LYS A 182 -6.21 -10.16 -21.16
C LYS A 182 -5.41 -8.87 -21.37
N LEU A 183 -4.12 -8.98 -21.70
CA LEU A 183 -3.31 -7.81 -22.08
C LEU A 183 -3.89 -7.09 -23.30
N ARG A 184 -4.26 -7.85 -24.33
CA ARG A 184 -4.85 -7.29 -25.56
C ARG A 184 -6.24 -6.69 -25.31
N GLU A 185 -7.10 -7.38 -24.57
CA GLU A 185 -8.43 -6.90 -24.22
C GLU A 185 -8.40 -5.60 -23.39
N ALA A 186 -7.34 -5.41 -22.61
CA ALA A 186 -7.11 -4.21 -21.83
C ALA A 186 -6.30 -3.14 -22.55
N ASP A 187 -5.93 -3.35 -23.82
CA ASP A 187 -5.06 -2.46 -24.59
C ASP A 187 -3.73 -2.17 -23.87
N CYS A 188 -3.09 -3.23 -23.38
CA CYS A 188 -1.76 -3.23 -22.80
C CYS A 188 -0.78 -3.93 -23.77
N HIS A 189 0.26 -3.22 -24.19
CA HIS A 189 1.22 -3.77 -25.17
C HIS A 189 2.11 -4.85 -24.54
N PRO A 190 2.03 -6.13 -24.97
CA PRO A 190 2.90 -7.17 -24.46
C PRO A 190 4.30 -7.05 -25.07
N ARG A 191 5.32 -7.04 -24.23
CA ARG A 191 6.74 -7.10 -24.60
C ARG A 191 7.39 -8.32 -23.96
N VAL A 192 8.35 -8.90 -24.65
CA VAL A 192 9.12 -10.04 -24.13
C VAL A 192 10.59 -9.63 -24.12
N THR A 193 11.30 -9.96 -23.03
CA THR A 193 12.74 -9.75 -22.95
C THR A 193 13.48 -10.70 -23.88
N GLU A 194 14.64 -10.28 -24.36
CA GLU A 194 15.53 -11.17 -25.09
C GLU A 194 16.03 -12.31 -24.20
N PRO A 195 16.19 -13.50 -24.73
CA PRO A 195 16.83 -14.59 -23.99
C PRO A 195 18.21 -14.19 -23.47
N TYR A 196 18.55 -14.59 -22.26
CA TYR A 196 19.83 -14.32 -21.60
C TYR A 196 20.15 -12.82 -21.38
N SER A 197 19.14 -11.96 -21.33
CA SER A 197 19.29 -10.52 -21.13
C SER A 197 18.66 -10.04 -19.81
N PRO A 198 19.16 -10.49 -18.64
CA PRO A 198 18.54 -10.20 -17.34
C PRO A 198 18.49 -8.69 -17.01
N TRP A 199 19.38 -7.88 -17.60
CA TRP A 199 19.36 -6.42 -17.43
C TRP A 199 18.12 -5.74 -18.02
N GLN A 200 17.41 -6.40 -18.95
CA GLN A 200 16.14 -5.91 -19.50
C GLN A 200 14.95 -6.17 -18.56
N GLN A 201 15.14 -6.98 -17.52
CA GLN A 201 14.08 -7.44 -16.63
C GLN A 201 14.20 -6.80 -15.23
N ALA A 202 13.53 -5.67 -15.03
CA ALA A 202 13.49 -5.00 -13.72
C ALA A 202 12.78 -5.82 -12.63
N ALA A 203 11.90 -6.77 -13.02
CA ALA A 203 11.20 -7.62 -12.08
C ALA A 203 12.14 -8.54 -11.28
N GLU A 204 13.21 -9.04 -11.88
CA GLU A 204 14.17 -9.93 -11.20
C GLU A 204 14.84 -9.23 -10.01
N GLY A 205 15.32 -8.01 -10.20
CA GLY A 205 15.87 -7.19 -9.12
C GLY A 205 14.83 -6.89 -8.04
N CYS A 206 13.62 -6.57 -8.42
CA CYS A 206 12.51 -6.34 -7.50
C CYS A 206 12.17 -7.59 -6.69
N ILE A 207 12.08 -8.76 -7.31
CA ILE A 207 11.84 -10.04 -6.64
C ILE A 207 12.87 -10.29 -5.54
N ARG A 208 14.15 -10.09 -5.85
CA ARG A 208 15.24 -10.27 -4.88
C ARG A 208 15.08 -9.36 -3.67
N GLU A 209 14.75 -8.09 -3.89
CA GLU A 209 14.59 -7.12 -2.81
C GLU A 209 13.33 -7.36 -1.97
N VAL A 210 12.21 -7.71 -2.60
CA VAL A 210 10.96 -8.04 -1.88
C VAL A 210 11.13 -9.33 -1.07
N LYS A 211 11.80 -10.35 -1.60
CA LYS A 211 12.16 -11.57 -0.86
C LYS A 211 13.03 -11.25 0.36
N ARG A 212 14.05 -10.41 0.19
CA ARG A 212 14.94 -10.00 1.29
C ARG A 212 14.18 -9.24 2.37
N GLY A 213 13.32 -8.29 1.99
CA GLY A 213 12.52 -7.50 2.92
C GLY A 213 11.52 -8.36 3.70
N SER A 214 10.77 -9.22 3.01
CA SER A 214 9.81 -10.11 3.66
C SER A 214 10.49 -11.14 4.57
N SER A 215 11.61 -11.74 4.15
CA SER A 215 12.37 -12.67 5.00
C SER A 215 12.88 -11.99 6.27
N ARG A 216 13.41 -10.76 6.16
CA ARG A 216 13.86 -9.99 7.32
C ARG A 216 12.71 -9.70 8.29
N LYS A 217 11.53 -9.29 7.80
CA LYS A 217 10.36 -9.06 8.63
C LYS A 217 9.90 -10.33 9.34
N MET A 218 9.84 -11.45 8.62
CA MET A 218 9.43 -12.73 9.20
C MET A 218 10.41 -13.23 10.27
N ILE A 219 11.71 -13.11 10.03
CA ILE A 219 12.74 -13.52 10.99
C ILE A 219 12.69 -12.65 12.25
N SER A 220 12.61 -11.32 12.10
CA SER A 220 12.64 -10.41 13.24
C SER A 220 11.40 -10.49 14.12
N THR A 221 10.24 -10.86 13.55
CA THR A 221 8.98 -11.01 14.29
C THR A 221 8.71 -12.43 14.76
N GLY A 222 9.51 -13.41 14.33
CA GLY A 222 9.27 -14.81 14.61
C GLY A 222 8.01 -15.37 13.95
N SER A 223 7.46 -14.70 12.92
CA SER A 223 6.22 -15.14 12.30
C SER A 223 6.36 -16.47 11.58
N PRO A 224 5.31 -17.35 11.60
CA PRO A 224 5.34 -18.65 10.97
C PRO A 224 5.61 -18.57 9.46
N LYS A 225 6.49 -19.46 8.95
CA LYS A 225 6.84 -19.49 7.52
C LYS A 225 5.64 -19.60 6.57
N PRO A 226 4.56 -20.38 6.88
CA PRO A 226 3.39 -20.44 6.00
C PRO A 226 2.61 -19.12 5.81
N LEU A 227 2.98 -18.04 6.49
CA LEU A 227 2.40 -16.70 6.31
C LEU A 227 3.20 -15.82 5.31
N TRP A 228 4.17 -16.41 4.59
CA TRP A 228 5.06 -15.70 3.68
C TRP A 228 4.32 -14.90 2.60
N ASP A 229 3.19 -15.41 2.12
CA ASP A 229 2.39 -14.78 1.07
C ASP A 229 1.83 -13.42 1.52
N HIS A 230 1.28 -13.32 2.71
CA HIS A 230 0.80 -12.06 3.28
C HIS A 230 1.94 -11.08 3.57
N CYS A 231 3.08 -11.59 4.09
CA CYS A 231 4.26 -10.76 4.33
C CYS A 231 4.82 -10.19 3.03
N LEU A 232 4.81 -11.00 1.97
CA LEU A 232 5.28 -10.59 0.64
C LEU A 232 4.38 -9.49 0.03
N GLU A 233 3.06 -9.64 0.14
CA GLU A 233 2.09 -8.60 -0.30
C GLU A 233 2.34 -7.27 0.43
N LEU A 234 2.47 -7.33 1.76
CA LEU A 234 2.75 -6.15 2.57
C LEU A 234 4.09 -5.51 2.21
N GLU A 235 5.15 -6.32 2.04
CA GLU A 235 6.48 -5.80 1.68
C GLU A 235 6.48 -5.10 0.33
N ALA A 236 5.82 -5.67 -0.68
CA ALA A 236 5.69 -5.04 -2.00
C ALA A 236 4.98 -3.69 -1.92
N LEU A 237 3.95 -3.59 -1.09
CA LEU A 237 3.20 -2.36 -0.87
C LEU A 237 4.03 -1.31 -0.12
N VAL A 238 4.68 -1.71 0.97
CA VAL A 238 5.58 -0.84 1.74
C VAL A 238 6.70 -0.30 0.85
N ARG A 239 7.32 -1.15 0.02
CA ARG A 239 8.35 -0.75 -0.92
C ARG A 239 7.86 0.32 -1.90
N SER A 240 6.65 0.18 -2.43
CA SER A 240 6.06 1.16 -3.34
C SER A 240 5.81 2.52 -2.67
N CYS A 241 5.55 2.51 -1.38
CA CYS A 241 5.29 3.71 -0.59
C CYS A 241 6.53 4.27 0.12
N THR A 242 7.71 3.66 -0.03
CA THR A 242 8.96 4.11 0.59
C THR A 242 9.80 4.91 -0.38
N CYS A 243 10.29 6.09 0.03
CA CYS A 243 11.28 6.84 -0.74
C CYS A 243 12.53 6.00 -1.00
N ASN A 244 13.04 6.06 -2.21
CA ASN A 244 14.27 5.40 -2.60
C ASN A 244 15.26 6.39 -3.26
N ASP A 245 16.48 5.93 -3.50
CA ASP A 245 17.56 6.76 -4.03
C ASP A 245 17.72 6.58 -5.55
N ILE A 246 16.71 6.04 -6.23
CA ILE A 246 16.72 5.88 -7.68
C ILE A 246 16.53 7.26 -8.32
N TYR A 247 17.44 7.65 -9.20
CA TYR A 247 17.44 8.96 -9.86
C TYR A 247 16.08 9.31 -10.51
N MET A 248 15.41 8.32 -11.11
CA MET A 248 14.12 8.51 -11.77
C MET A 248 12.98 8.92 -10.82
N THR A 249 13.14 8.71 -9.51
CA THR A 249 12.08 9.06 -8.55
C THR A 249 12.13 10.52 -8.13
N ALA A 250 13.25 11.22 -8.36
CA ALA A 250 13.46 12.61 -7.94
C ALA A 250 13.04 12.85 -6.47
N GLY A 251 13.31 11.88 -5.60
CA GLY A 251 12.95 11.92 -4.17
C GLY A 251 11.50 11.60 -3.83
N GLN A 252 10.64 11.35 -4.82
CA GLN A 252 9.25 10.93 -4.58
C GLN A 252 9.16 9.42 -4.28
N VAL A 253 8.03 9.01 -3.71
CA VAL A 253 7.76 7.57 -3.54
C VAL A 253 7.28 6.96 -4.86
N PRO A 254 7.66 5.71 -5.17
CA PRO A 254 7.27 5.02 -6.40
C PRO A 254 5.77 5.00 -6.68
N GLU A 255 4.95 4.88 -5.63
CA GLU A 255 3.49 4.90 -5.73
C GLU A 255 2.96 6.20 -6.33
N THR A 256 3.50 7.35 -5.89
CA THR A 256 3.11 8.66 -6.43
C THR A 256 3.43 8.77 -7.92
N ILE A 257 4.60 8.29 -8.34
CA ILE A 257 5.00 8.31 -9.76
C ILE A 257 4.09 7.40 -10.58
N MET A 258 3.81 6.19 -10.08
CA MET A 258 2.98 5.22 -10.80
C MET A 258 1.53 5.65 -10.93
N THR A 259 0.97 6.30 -9.91
CA THR A 259 -0.46 6.64 -9.87
C THR A 259 -0.76 8.07 -10.30
N GLY A 260 0.24 8.95 -10.32
CA GLY A 260 0.07 10.39 -10.57
C GLY A 260 -0.59 11.15 -9.41
N SER A 261 -0.73 10.52 -8.24
CA SER A 261 -1.32 11.15 -7.04
C SER A 261 -0.51 10.83 -5.80
N THR A 262 -0.43 11.77 -4.85
CA THR A 262 0.31 11.57 -3.61
C THR A 262 -0.18 10.33 -2.87
N ALA A 263 0.75 9.43 -2.54
CA ALA A 263 0.45 8.17 -1.87
C ALA A 263 -0.12 8.40 -0.47
N ASP A 264 -1.20 7.70 -0.13
CA ASP A 264 -1.77 7.67 1.22
C ASP A 264 -1.36 6.39 1.93
N ILE A 265 -0.52 6.51 2.95
CA ILE A 265 0.02 5.39 3.72
C ILE A 265 -0.80 5.03 4.95
N SER A 266 -1.96 5.66 5.18
CA SER A 266 -2.78 5.44 6.37
C SER A 266 -3.08 3.97 6.66
N HIS A 267 -3.24 3.17 5.61
CA HIS A 267 -3.63 1.75 5.73
C HIS A 267 -2.49 0.80 6.10
N ILE A 268 -1.24 1.26 5.97
CA ILE A 268 -0.03 0.44 6.23
C ILE A 268 0.93 1.05 7.26
N ALA A 269 0.74 2.32 7.66
CA ALA A 269 1.65 3.01 8.57
C ALA A 269 1.40 2.68 10.04
N GLU A 270 0.15 2.37 10.40
CA GLU A 270 -0.27 2.24 11.79
C GLU A 270 0.28 0.97 12.46
N PHE A 271 0.38 -0.15 11.73
CA PHE A 271 0.83 -1.43 12.26
C PHE A 271 2.01 -2.00 11.47
N GLY A 272 2.95 -2.62 12.19
CA GLY A 272 4.03 -3.42 11.60
C GLY A 272 3.59 -4.85 11.27
N TRP A 273 4.41 -5.55 10.47
CA TRP A 273 4.17 -6.96 10.19
C TRP A 273 4.13 -7.78 11.48
N TYR A 274 3.06 -8.57 11.64
CA TYR A 274 2.85 -9.51 12.74
C TYR A 274 2.71 -8.84 14.12
N ASP A 275 2.37 -7.54 14.18
CA ASP A 275 2.07 -6.84 15.43
C ASP A 275 0.86 -7.43 16.13
N TRP A 276 0.91 -7.42 17.46
CA TRP A 276 -0.26 -7.70 18.27
C TRP A 276 -1.30 -6.59 18.14
N VAL A 277 -2.52 -7.00 17.88
CA VAL A 277 -3.65 -6.08 17.75
C VAL A 277 -4.87 -6.58 18.53
N MET A 278 -5.61 -5.65 19.11
CA MET A 278 -6.96 -5.91 19.59
C MET A 278 -7.93 -5.48 18.50
N TYR A 279 -8.74 -6.40 18.01
CA TYR A 279 -9.76 -6.12 17.02
C TYR A 279 -11.16 -6.39 17.56
N ARG A 280 -12.15 -5.66 17.05
CA ARG A 280 -13.54 -5.86 17.48
C ARG A 280 -14.16 -7.03 16.71
N ASP A 281 -14.64 -8.01 17.46
CA ASP A 281 -15.54 -9.05 16.96
C ASP A 281 -16.97 -8.76 17.43
N ASN A 282 -17.95 -9.03 16.59
CA ASN A 282 -19.36 -8.80 16.90
C ASN A 282 -20.07 -10.08 17.40
N ILE A 283 -19.35 -11.21 17.43
CA ILE A 283 -19.92 -12.51 17.78
C ILE A 283 -20.08 -12.70 19.30
N PRO A 284 -19.15 -12.21 20.17
CA PRO A 284 -19.32 -12.41 21.59
C PRO A 284 -20.60 -11.76 22.15
N SER A 285 -21.35 -12.54 22.92
CA SER A 285 -22.51 -12.07 23.66
C SER A 285 -22.11 -11.60 25.04
N TYR A 286 -22.84 -10.62 25.58
CA TYR A 286 -22.63 -10.20 26.97
C TYR A 286 -22.63 -11.43 27.92
N PRO A 287 -21.71 -11.52 28.89
CA PRO A 287 -20.77 -10.48 29.37
C PRO A 287 -19.38 -10.46 28.69
N ASP A 288 -19.13 -11.27 27.67
CA ASP A 288 -17.82 -11.38 27.03
C ASP A 288 -17.38 -10.06 26.36
N ASP A 289 -16.08 -9.78 26.41
CA ASP A 289 -15.52 -8.63 25.72
C ASP A 289 -15.58 -8.83 24.20
N LYS A 290 -15.93 -7.77 23.50
CA LYS A 290 -15.95 -7.71 22.04
C LYS A 290 -14.57 -7.49 21.44
N LEU A 291 -13.55 -7.22 22.24
CA LEU A 291 -12.18 -7.05 21.80
C LEU A 291 -11.43 -8.39 21.89
N VAL A 292 -10.94 -8.84 20.76
CA VAL A 292 -10.24 -10.11 20.61
C VAL A 292 -8.80 -9.84 20.17
N LEU A 293 -7.87 -10.63 20.72
CA LEU A 293 -6.46 -10.57 20.39
C LEU A 293 -6.20 -11.25 19.03
N GLY A 294 -5.34 -10.64 18.20
CA GLY A 294 -4.91 -11.18 16.92
C GLY A 294 -3.55 -10.67 16.48
N ARG A 295 -3.09 -11.17 15.33
CA ARG A 295 -1.85 -10.72 14.68
C ARG A 295 -2.17 -10.00 13.38
N TYR A 296 -1.60 -8.82 13.17
CA TYR A 296 -1.76 -8.05 11.95
C TYR A 296 -0.97 -8.66 10.79
N LEU A 297 -1.63 -8.86 9.66
CA LEU A 297 -1.03 -9.46 8.46
C LEU A 297 -0.96 -8.50 7.26
N GLY A 298 -1.43 -7.28 7.41
CA GLY A 298 -1.46 -6.32 6.32
C GLY A 298 -2.86 -5.81 6.00
N PRO A 299 -3.00 -4.90 5.02
CA PRO A 299 -4.28 -4.37 4.60
C PRO A 299 -5.10 -5.42 3.84
N ALA A 300 -6.42 -5.38 4.00
CA ALA A 300 -7.37 -6.14 3.19
C ALA A 300 -7.85 -5.26 2.03
N THR A 301 -7.26 -5.44 0.86
CA THR A 301 -7.50 -4.56 -0.30
C THR A 301 -8.86 -4.79 -0.96
N ASP A 302 -9.43 -5.99 -0.83
CA ASP A 302 -10.67 -6.39 -1.53
C ASP A 302 -11.89 -6.43 -0.63
N ILE A 303 -11.74 -6.16 0.67
CA ILE A 303 -12.81 -6.32 1.66
C ILE A 303 -12.94 -5.05 2.49
N GLY A 304 -14.13 -4.49 2.53
CA GLY A 304 -14.47 -3.38 3.41
C GLY A 304 -13.90 -2.03 2.97
N SER A 305 -13.55 -1.19 3.93
CA SER A 305 -12.95 0.12 3.69
C SER A 305 -11.45 0.00 3.46
N ALA A 306 -10.82 1.05 2.94
CA ALA A 306 -9.37 1.08 2.74
C ALA A 306 -8.54 0.89 4.04
N LEU A 307 -9.14 1.09 5.21
CA LEU A 307 -8.50 0.83 6.50
C LEU A 307 -8.78 -0.57 7.05
N THR A 308 -9.45 -1.43 6.29
CA THR A 308 -9.67 -2.82 6.71
C THR A 308 -8.34 -3.58 6.67
N ALA A 309 -8.08 -4.34 7.72
CA ALA A 309 -6.88 -5.14 7.88
C ALA A 309 -7.20 -6.64 7.89
N LYS A 310 -6.27 -7.44 7.39
CA LYS A 310 -6.23 -8.89 7.56
C LYS A 310 -5.63 -9.21 8.92
N ILE A 311 -6.29 -10.02 9.72
CA ILE A 311 -5.89 -10.38 11.07
C ILE A 311 -5.90 -11.90 11.20
N LEU A 312 -4.84 -12.47 11.75
CA LEU A 312 -4.78 -13.87 12.14
C LEU A 312 -5.43 -14.04 13.51
N GLN A 313 -6.36 -14.99 13.61
CA GLN A 313 -7.00 -15.38 14.87
C GLN A 313 -6.23 -16.50 15.57
N PRO A 314 -6.46 -16.74 16.88
CA PRO A 314 -5.89 -17.89 17.59
C PRO A 314 -6.21 -19.24 16.93
N THR A 315 -7.40 -19.36 16.32
CA THR A 315 -7.80 -20.55 15.56
C THR A 315 -7.00 -20.76 14.27
N GLY A 316 -6.11 -19.82 13.94
CA GLY A 316 -5.38 -19.78 12.69
C GLY A 316 -6.20 -19.39 11.46
N GLN A 317 -7.43 -18.94 11.63
CA GLN A 317 -8.25 -18.38 10.56
C GLN A 317 -7.92 -16.91 10.35
N PHE A 318 -8.26 -16.40 9.16
CA PHE A 318 -8.11 -15.00 8.81
C PHE A 318 -9.44 -14.27 8.89
N VAL A 319 -9.44 -13.11 9.53
CA VAL A 319 -10.59 -12.19 9.54
C VAL A 319 -10.17 -10.83 9.02
N CYS A 320 -11.12 -10.12 8.44
CA CYS A 320 -10.91 -8.75 7.97
C CYS A 320 -11.73 -7.80 8.84
N ARG A 321 -11.06 -6.85 9.50
CA ARG A 321 -11.70 -5.86 10.39
C ARG A 321 -11.09 -4.49 10.16
N SER A 322 -11.93 -3.46 10.24
CA SER A 322 -11.50 -2.06 10.17
C SER A 322 -11.31 -1.45 11.56
N THR A 323 -11.95 -2.02 12.58
CA THR A 323 -11.84 -1.57 13.97
C THR A 323 -10.81 -2.41 14.70
N LEU A 324 -9.61 -1.86 14.81
CA LEU A 324 -8.49 -2.48 15.54
C LEU A 324 -7.61 -1.38 16.17
N ARG A 325 -6.88 -1.74 17.22
CA ARG A 325 -5.94 -0.87 17.93
C ARG A 325 -4.71 -1.65 18.39
N HIS A 326 -3.66 -0.95 18.71
CA HIS A 326 -2.54 -1.54 19.46
C HIS A 326 -2.97 -1.96 20.85
N LEU A 327 -2.24 -2.88 21.46
CA LEU A 327 -2.31 -3.11 22.89
C LEU A 327 -1.77 -1.85 23.60
N THR A 328 -2.39 -1.50 24.74
CA THR A 328 -1.85 -0.44 25.60
C THR A 328 -0.63 -0.96 26.37
N ASP A 329 0.18 -0.04 26.91
CA ASP A 329 1.36 -0.42 27.72
C ASP A 329 0.97 -1.25 28.93
N GLU A 330 -0.19 -0.96 29.54
CA GLU A 330 -0.77 -1.73 30.66
C GLU A 330 -1.15 -3.15 30.21
N GLU A 331 -1.79 -3.29 29.04
CA GLU A 331 -2.15 -4.59 28.47
C GLU A 331 -0.88 -5.39 28.08
N LEU A 332 0.15 -4.73 27.60
CA LEU A 332 1.43 -5.37 27.28
C LEU A 332 2.11 -5.98 28.51
N GLN A 333 1.94 -5.35 29.70
CA GLN A 333 2.54 -5.78 30.95
C GLN A 333 1.63 -6.69 31.78
N SER A 334 0.33 -6.72 31.51
CA SER A 334 -0.66 -7.51 32.23
C SER A 334 -0.40 -9.02 32.10
N SER A 335 -0.41 -9.74 33.24
CA SER A 335 -0.25 -11.20 33.26
C SER A 335 -1.34 -11.92 32.44
N VAL A 336 -2.56 -11.39 32.46
CA VAL A 336 -3.68 -11.95 31.68
C VAL A 336 -3.41 -11.87 30.19
N HIS A 337 -2.96 -10.71 29.69
CA HIS A 337 -2.64 -10.55 28.27
C HIS A 337 -1.35 -11.28 27.87
N LEU A 338 -0.41 -11.46 28.79
CA LEU A 338 0.76 -12.32 28.56
C LEU A 338 0.34 -13.79 28.36
N ASP A 339 -0.56 -14.30 29.19
CA ASP A 339 -1.09 -15.66 29.04
C ASP A 339 -1.94 -15.82 27.76
N MET A 340 -2.72 -14.80 27.40
CA MET A 340 -3.46 -14.80 26.11
C MET A 340 -2.52 -14.88 24.92
N ARG A 341 -1.43 -14.10 24.91
CA ARG A 341 -0.42 -14.12 23.86
C ARG A 341 0.29 -15.47 23.79
N ARG A 342 0.66 -16.04 24.93
CA ARG A 342 1.28 -17.37 24.97
C ARG A 342 0.36 -18.45 24.40
N ARG A 343 -0.91 -18.47 24.81
CA ARG A 343 -1.90 -19.43 24.27
C ARG A 343 -2.12 -19.25 22.77
N PHE A 344 -2.07 -18.02 22.29
CA PHE A 344 -2.17 -17.73 20.86
C PHE A 344 -0.98 -18.31 20.07
N ASP A 345 0.24 -18.15 20.61
CA ASP A 345 1.45 -18.64 19.92
C ASP A 345 1.58 -20.19 20.01
N GLU A 346 0.93 -20.83 20.98
CA GLU A 346 0.85 -22.29 21.15
C GLU A 346 -0.24 -22.94 20.28
N SER A 347 -1.21 -22.21 19.78
CA SER A 347 -2.34 -22.71 18.97
C SER A 347 -2.03 -22.75 17.47
#